data_fc2fed5aa70adcbe16fd0e7a75be9e22
#
_entry.id   fc2fed5aa70adcbe16fd0e7a75be9e22
#
_cell.length_a   1.000
_cell.length_b   1.000
_cell.length_c   1.000
_cell.angle_alpha   90.00
_cell.angle_beta   90.00
_cell.angle_gamma   90.00
#
_symmetry.space_group_name_H-M   'P 1'
#
loop_
_entity.id
_entity.type
_entity.pdbx_description
1 polymer ?
#
loop_
_entity_poly.entity_id
_entity_poly.type
_entity_poly.pdbx_seq_one_letter_code
_entity_poly.pdbx_strand_id
1 'polypeptide(L)'
;NTRKTAGIRGLTAFIVPKDTPGFSVGKKENKMGIRPSNTCELVLQDVVIPESYRVGREGEGFRIAMNTLDSARPFVGAVSVGIAQAALDCAVKYAKERRQFGQPIASFQMVQAMLADMAMKVETARLLVQKACWMRDQGMEFSKEAAMAKCYAADVAMQVTTDAVQVMGGYGYTKEY
;
A
#
# COMPACT_ATOMS: atom_id res chain seq x y z
N ASN A 1 13.28 24.13 1.45
CA ASN A 1 13.28 24.78 2.76
C ASN A 1 13.42 26.29 2.54
N THR A 2 12.36 27.08 2.81
CA THR A 2 12.36 28.53 2.64
C THR A 2 12.93 29.27 3.86
N ARG A 3 12.98 28.61 5.02
CA ARG A 3 13.53 29.15 6.28
C ARG A 3 14.48 28.14 6.93
N LYS A 4 15.72 28.11 6.50
CA LYS A 4 16.74 27.09 6.86
C LYS A 4 16.92 26.87 8.38
N THR A 5 16.70 27.90 9.20
CA THR A 5 16.90 27.82 10.67
C THR A 5 15.64 27.40 11.44
N ALA A 6 14.48 27.26 10.77
CA ALA A 6 13.19 26.99 11.42
C ALA A 6 12.83 25.48 11.50
N GLY A 7 13.77 24.57 11.16
CA GLY A 7 13.53 23.13 11.16
C GLY A 7 12.34 22.75 10.28
N ILE A 8 11.43 21.92 10.80
CA ILE A 8 10.22 21.51 10.08
C ILE A 8 9.28 22.67 9.72
N ARG A 9 9.30 23.75 10.48
CA ARG A 9 8.51 24.97 10.19
C ARG A 9 9.11 25.82 9.06
N GLY A 10 10.27 25.45 8.56
CA GLY A 10 10.89 26.08 7.37
C GLY A 10 10.55 25.38 6.06
N LEU A 11 9.82 24.27 6.09
CA LEU A 11 9.44 23.53 4.90
C LEU A 11 8.18 24.15 4.26
N THR A 12 8.25 24.38 2.96
CA THR A 12 7.15 24.92 2.16
C THR A 12 6.89 23.98 0.98
N ALA A 13 5.63 23.72 0.67
CA ALA A 13 5.23 22.87 -0.44
C ALA A 13 4.98 23.70 -1.70
N PHE A 14 5.41 23.18 -2.86
CA PHE A 14 5.20 23.77 -4.17
C PHE A 14 4.78 22.70 -5.17
N ILE A 15 3.96 23.09 -6.14
CA ILE A 15 3.71 22.29 -7.34
C ILE A 15 4.80 22.63 -8.36
N VAL A 16 5.42 21.61 -8.94
CA VAL A 16 6.39 21.72 -10.02
C VAL A 16 5.81 21.08 -11.26
N PRO A 17 5.37 21.84 -12.27
CA PRO A 17 4.93 21.28 -13.55
C PRO A 17 6.06 20.53 -14.24
N LYS A 18 5.70 19.48 -14.97
CA LYS A 18 6.69 18.63 -15.66
C LYS A 18 7.55 19.38 -16.67
N ASP A 19 6.96 20.39 -17.32
CA ASP A 19 7.62 21.17 -18.38
C ASP A 19 8.36 22.39 -17.83
N THR A 20 8.58 22.49 -16.52
CA THR A 20 9.33 23.59 -15.90
C THR A 20 10.79 23.51 -16.33
N PRO A 21 11.37 24.63 -16.87
CA PRO A 21 12.80 24.66 -17.20
C PRO A 21 13.69 24.25 -16.02
N GLY A 22 14.67 23.41 -16.29
CA GLY A 22 15.55 22.86 -15.25
C GLY A 22 15.02 21.65 -14.50
N PHE A 23 13.75 21.25 -14.73
CA PHE A 23 13.22 19.98 -14.21
C PHE A 23 13.47 18.85 -15.20
N SER A 24 14.00 17.75 -14.74
CA SER A 24 14.14 16.53 -15.54
C SER A 24 13.92 15.27 -14.71
N VAL A 25 13.60 14.19 -15.41
CA VAL A 25 13.39 12.87 -14.80
C VAL A 25 14.61 12.01 -15.11
N GLY A 26 15.21 11.45 -14.08
CA GLY A 26 16.34 10.57 -14.19
C GLY A 26 15.94 9.15 -14.63
N LYS A 27 16.82 8.18 -14.39
CA LYS A 27 16.62 6.78 -14.78
C LYS A 27 15.37 6.20 -14.11
N LYS A 28 14.57 5.46 -14.91
CA LYS A 28 13.48 4.65 -14.40
C LYS A 28 14.06 3.40 -13.72
N GLU A 29 13.66 3.17 -12.46
CA GLU A 29 14.12 2.04 -11.68
C GLU A 29 13.47 0.72 -12.12
N ASN A 30 14.29 -0.35 -12.21
CA ASN A 30 13.80 -1.72 -12.39
C ASN A 30 13.51 -2.32 -11.02
N LYS A 31 12.22 -2.41 -10.66
CA LYS A 31 11.78 -2.76 -9.32
C LYS A 31 11.43 -4.24 -9.20
N MET A 32 11.56 -4.77 -7.98
CA MET A 32 11.15 -6.13 -7.63
C MET A 32 9.64 -6.35 -7.79
N GLY A 33 8.81 -5.38 -7.38
CA GLY A 33 7.34 -5.44 -7.46
C GLY A 33 6.73 -4.10 -7.84
N ILE A 34 5.42 -4.09 -8.03
CA ILE A 34 4.62 -2.92 -8.45
C ILE A 34 5.26 -2.24 -9.69
N ARG A 35 5.70 -3.03 -10.63
CA ARG A 35 6.45 -2.59 -11.82
C ARG A 35 5.70 -1.62 -12.72
N PRO A 36 4.36 -1.68 -12.86
CA PRO A 36 3.60 -0.71 -13.65
C PRO A 36 3.64 0.71 -13.09
N SER A 37 3.87 0.89 -11.79
CA SER A 37 4.06 2.21 -11.18
C SER A 37 5.51 2.65 -11.35
N ASN A 38 5.75 3.67 -12.16
CA ASN A 38 7.09 4.18 -12.41
C ASN A 38 7.72 4.79 -11.15
N THR A 39 8.99 4.49 -10.93
CA THR A 39 9.83 5.11 -9.89
C THR A 39 11.09 5.62 -10.57
N CYS A 40 11.45 6.88 -10.32
CA CYS A 40 12.61 7.53 -10.92
C CYS A 40 13.11 8.65 -10.00
N GLU A 41 14.33 9.08 -10.22
CA GLU A 41 14.89 10.27 -9.63
C GLU A 41 14.27 11.51 -10.30
N LEU A 42 14.05 12.56 -9.52
CA LEU A 42 13.65 13.88 -9.99
C LEU A 42 14.84 14.82 -9.83
N VAL A 43 15.30 15.41 -10.93
CA VAL A 43 16.44 16.32 -10.96
C VAL A 43 15.94 17.75 -11.13
N LEU A 44 16.38 18.63 -10.25
CA LEU A 44 16.04 20.05 -10.21
C LEU A 44 17.35 20.86 -10.34
N GLN A 45 17.54 21.54 -11.46
CA GLN A 45 18.70 22.38 -11.73
C GLN A 45 18.21 23.81 -12.01
N ASP A 46 18.47 24.70 -11.06
CA ASP A 46 18.09 26.12 -11.15
C ASP A 46 16.62 26.34 -11.52
N VAL A 47 15.74 25.47 -11.03
CA VAL A 47 14.31 25.54 -11.31
C VAL A 47 13.70 26.75 -10.62
N VAL A 48 13.10 27.64 -11.41
CA VAL A 48 12.36 28.82 -10.92
C VAL A 48 10.87 28.53 -10.96
N ILE A 49 10.22 28.68 -9.81
CA ILE A 49 8.78 28.43 -9.67
C ILE A 49 8.08 29.70 -9.20
N PRO A 50 6.98 30.12 -9.86
CA PRO A 50 6.17 31.25 -9.42
C PRO A 50 5.62 31.02 -7.99
N GLU A 51 5.49 32.08 -7.20
CA GLU A 51 4.90 32.02 -5.87
C GLU A 51 3.47 31.46 -5.87
N SER A 52 2.72 31.68 -6.93
CA SER A 52 1.37 31.17 -7.13
C SER A 52 1.28 29.63 -7.13
N TYR A 53 2.40 28.91 -7.32
CA TYR A 53 2.47 27.46 -7.26
C TYR A 53 2.73 26.93 -5.84
N ARG A 54 2.82 27.82 -4.86
CA ARG A 54 2.91 27.45 -3.45
C ARG A 54 1.60 26.83 -2.98
N VAL A 55 1.72 25.69 -2.31
CA VAL A 55 0.59 24.98 -1.67
C VAL A 55 0.53 25.40 -0.20
N GLY A 56 -0.55 26.04 0.19
CA GLY A 56 -0.73 26.58 1.54
C GLY A 56 0.15 27.81 1.83
N ARG A 57 0.47 28.01 3.11
CA ARG A 57 1.30 29.12 3.55
C ARG A 57 2.77 28.71 3.64
N GLU A 58 3.66 29.71 3.61
CA GLU A 58 5.07 29.46 3.88
C GLU A 58 5.28 28.83 5.26
N GLY A 59 6.09 27.75 5.32
CA GLY A 59 6.35 27.00 6.54
C GLY A 59 5.33 25.91 6.86
N GLU A 60 4.27 25.74 6.09
CA GLU A 60 3.26 24.68 6.29
C GLU A 60 3.55 23.36 5.55
N GLY A 61 4.63 23.29 4.79
CA GLY A 61 4.92 22.14 3.92
C GLY A 61 4.98 20.82 4.66
N PHE A 62 5.55 20.78 5.86
CA PHE A 62 5.57 19.54 6.66
C PHE A 62 4.16 19.10 7.07
N ARG A 63 3.32 20.02 7.52
CA ARG A 63 1.92 19.73 7.90
C ARG A 63 1.12 19.21 6.70
N ILE A 64 1.30 19.83 5.53
CA ILE A 64 0.66 19.41 4.29
C ILE A 64 1.10 17.99 3.92
N ALA A 65 2.40 17.70 4.00
CA ALA A 65 2.92 16.36 3.72
C ALA A 65 2.34 15.31 4.68
N MET A 66 2.27 15.59 5.99
CA MET A 66 1.71 14.66 6.97
C MET A 66 0.22 14.39 6.73
N ASN A 67 -0.57 15.42 6.47
CA ASN A 67 -2.00 15.27 6.14
C ASN A 67 -2.21 14.45 4.85
N THR A 68 -1.35 14.65 3.86
CA THR A 68 -1.39 13.87 2.61
C THR A 68 -1.07 12.40 2.88
N LEU A 69 -0.06 12.11 3.69
CA LEU A 69 0.30 10.74 4.07
C LEU A 69 -0.81 10.07 4.88
N ASP A 70 -1.41 10.77 5.83
CA ASP A 70 -2.53 10.22 6.61
C ASP A 70 -3.72 9.86 5.72
N SER A 71 -4.01 10.69 4.72
CA SER A 71 -5.05 10.41 3.73
C SER A 71 -4.68 9.28 2.78
N ALA A 72 -3.40 9.10 2.43
CA ALA A 72 -2.94 8.08 1.49
C ALA A 72 -2.79 6.69 2.14
N ARG A 73 -2.46 6.59 3.44
CA ARG A 73 -2.24 5.31 4.14
C ARG A 73 -3.39 4.31 4.01
N PRO A 74 -4.67 4.68 4.22
CA PRO A 74 -5.79 3.73 4.03
C PRO A 74 -5.89 3.19 2.60
N PHE A 75 -5.57 3.98 1.57
CA PHE A 75 -5.56 3.51 0.19
C PHE A 75 -4.47 2.46 -0.06
N VAL A 76 -3.27 2.67 0.48
CA VAL A 76 -2.20 1.65 0.43
C VAL A 76 -2.61 0.40 1.19
N GLY A 77 -3.27 0.55 2.33
CA GLY A 77 -3.88 -0.57 3.07
C GLY A 77 -4.91 -1.32 2.23
N ALA A 78 -5.77 -0.62 1.47
CA ALA A 78 -6.75 -1.23 0.59
C ALA A 78 -6.10 -2.05 -0.55
N VAL A 79 -4.99 -1.57 -1.12
CA VAL A 79 -4.21 -2.35 -2.11
C VAL A 79 -3.73 -3.66 -1.49
N SER A 80 -3.19 -3.61 -0.26
CA SER A 80 -2.73 -4.80 0.46
C SER A 80 -3.87 -5.79 0.74
N VAL A 81 -5.05 -5.30 1.15
CA VAL A 81 -6.25 -6.13 1.33
C VAL A 81 -6.68 -6.79 0.01
N GLY A 82 -6.62 -6.06 -1.10
CA GLY A 82 -6.93 -6.60 -2.43
C GLY A 82 -6.00 -7.74 -2.84
N ILE A 83 -4.70 -7.60 -2.60
CA ILE A 83 -3.70 -8.65 -2.87
C ILE A 83 -3.97 -9.87 -1.99
N ALA A 84 -4.18 -9.67 -0.69
CA ALA A 84 -4.47 -10.76 0.24
C ALA A 84 -5.76 -11.50 -0.11
N GLN A 85 -6.81 -10.77 -0.50
CA GLN A 85 -8.08 -11.36 -0.94
C GLN A 85 -7.89 -12.23 -2.19
N ALA A 86 -7.19 -11.73 -3.20
CA ALA A 86 -6.93 -12.49 -4.42
C ALA A 86 -6.14 -13.78 -4.14
N ALA A 87 -5.15 -13.72 -3.24
CA ALA A 87 -4.39 -14.89 -2.83
C ALA A 87 -5.27 -15.92 -2.08
N LEU A 88 -6.14 -15.47 -1.18
CA LEU A 88 -7.09 -16.31 -0.49
C LEU A 88 -8.06 -16.99 -1.46
N ASP A 89 -8.65 -16.24 -2.39
CA ASP A 89 -9.59 -16.76 -3.37
C ASP A 89 -8.94 -17.83 -4.25
N CYS A 90 -7.71 -17.60 -4.68
CA CYS A 90 -6.92 -18.55 -5.45
C CYS A 90 -6.63 -19.83 -4.64
N ALA A 91 -6.20 -19.70 -3.39
CA ALA A 91 -5.93 -20.83 -2.49
C ALA A 91 -7.19 -21.66 -2.22
N VAL A 92 -8.33 -21.00 -1.97
CA VAL A 92 -9.63 -21.69 -1.74
C VAL A 92 -10.06 -22.46 -2.99
N LYS A 93 -9.96 -21.83 -4.17
CA LYS A 93 -10.28 -22.50 -5.43
C LYS A 93 -9.40 -23.73 -5.62
N TYR A 94 -8.09 -23.58 -5.52
CA TYR A 94 -7.15 -24.66 -5.67
C TYR A 94 -7.43 -25.79 -4.67
N ALA A 95 -7.66 -25.49 -3.41
CA ALA A 95 -7.93 -26.50 -2.37
C ALA A 95 -9.20 -27.33 -2.64
N LYS A 96 -10.22 -26.75 -3.30
CA LYS A 96 -11.43 -27.44 -3.70
C LYS A 96 -11.22 -28.36 -4.93
N GLU A 97 -10.35 -27.99 -5.84
CA GLU A 97 -10.08 -28.70 -7.09
C GLU A 97 -9.01 -29.78 -6.93
N ARG A 98 -7.94 -29.48 -6.20
CA ARG A 98 -6.82 -30.40 -6.01
C ARG A 98 -7.20 -31.58 -5.14
N ARG A 99 -6.98 -32.79 -5.66
CA ARG A 99 -7.27 -34.05 -4.94
C ARG A 99 -6.00 -34.78 -4.55
N GLN A 100 -5.93 -35.24 -3.32
CA GLN A 100 -4.91 -36.15 -2.79
C GLN A 100 -5.57 -37.09 -1.81
N PHE A 101 -5.04 -38.33 -1.70
CA PHE A 101 -5.57 -39.37 -0.82
C PHE A 101 -7.07 -39.62 -1.03
N GLY A 102 -7.53 -39.56 -2.29
CA GLY A 102 -8.91 -39.84 -2.68
C GLY A 102 -9.92 -38.71 -2.49
N GLN A 103 -9.52 -37.54 -1.97
CA GLN A 103 -10.44 -36.42 -1.66
C GLN A 103 -9.82 -35.05 -1.98
N PRO A 104 -10.62 -33.97 -2.10
CA PRO A 104 -10.11 -32.62 -2.23
C PRO A 104 -9.25 -32.26 -1.02
N ILE A 105 -8.15 -31.50 -1.22
CA ILE A 105 -7.31 -31.10 -0.09
C ILE A 105 -8.02 -30.17 0.88
N ALA A 106 -9.08 -29.47 0.46
CA ALA A 106 -9.97 -28.71 1.33
C ALA A 106 -10.66 -29.57 2.43
N SER A 107 -10.68 -30.90 2.30
CA SER A 107 -11.24 -31.79 3.30
C SER A 107 -10.29 -32.07 4.49
N PHE A 108 -9.03 -31.67 4.39
CA PHE A 108 -8.06 -31.86 5.47
C PHE A 108 -8.11 -30.70 6.46
N GLN A 109 -8.23 -31.01 7.76
CA GLN A 109 -8.37 -30.01 8.82
C GLN A 109 -7.23 -28.98 8.85
N MET A 110 -5.98 -29.40 8.59
CA MET A 110 -4.85 -28.47 8.55
C MET A 110 -4.99 -27.43 7.42
N VAL A 111 -5.48 -27.83 6.24
CA VAL A 111 -5.75 -26.93 5.13
C VAL A 111 -6.92 -26.01 5.47
N GLN A 112 -7.98 -26.54 6.08
CA GLN A 112 -9.13 -25.74 6.53
C GLN A 112 -8.72 -24.69 7.56
N ALA A 113 -7.87 -25.04 8.54
CA ALA A 113 -7.36 -24.11 9.54
C ALA A 113 -6.57 -22.96 8.88
N MET A 114 -5.67 -23.26 7.94
CA MET A 114 -4.92 -22.24 7.21
C MET A 114 -5.85 -21.29 6.45
N LEU A 115 -6.81 -21.82 5.70
CA LEU A 115 -7.76 -21.01 4.93
C LEU A 115 -8.65 -20.16 5.85
N ALA A 116 -9.06 -20.68 7.01
CA ALA A 116 -9.83 -19.93 8.00
C ALA A 116 -9.01 -18.77 8.60
N ASP A 117 -7.75 -19.01 8.96
CA ASP A 117 -6.86 -17.98 9.46
C ASP A 117 -6.60 -16.89 8.42
N MET A 118 -6.36 -17.27 7.16
CA MET A 118 -6.22 -16.33 6.06
C MET A 118 -7.48 -15.45 5.91
N ALA A 119 -8.66 -16.06 5.94
CA ALA A 119 -9.93 -15.34 5.82
C ALA A 119 -10.15 -14.34 6.96
N MET A 120 -9.88 -14.75 8.21
CA MET A 120 -9.98 -13.86 9.38
C MET A 120 -9.02 -12.67 9.27
N LYS A 121 -7.77 -12.91 8.85
CA LYS A 121 -6.77 -11.85 8.68
C LYS A 121 -7.20 -10.84 7.61
N VAL A 122 -7.67 -11.32 6.46
CA VAL A 122 -8.15 -10.46 5.36
C VAL A 122 -9.32 -9.59 5.82
N GLU A 123 -10.30 -10.19 6.49
CA GLU A 123 -11.49 -9.46 6.97
C GLU A 123 -11.12 -8.42 8.03
N THR A 124 -10.27 -8.77 8.98
CA THR A 124 -9.81 -7.84 10.01
C THR A 124 -9.05 -6.65 9.40
N ALA A 125 -8.18 -6.92 8.43
CA ALA A 125 -7.46 -5.86 7.72
C ALA A 125 -8.41 -4.94 6.95
N ARG A 126 -9.42 -5.51 6.28
CA ARG A 126 -10.47 -4.78 5.58
C ARG A 126 -11.23 -3.84 6.50
N LEU A 127 -11.67 -4.34 7.67
CA LEU A 127 -12.41 -3.55 8.65
C LEU A 127 -11.58 -2.37 9.20
N LEU A 128 -10.27 -2.55 9.41
CA LEU A 128 -9.39 -1.46 9.83
C LEU A 128 -9.26 -0.39 8.75
N VAL A 129 -9.12 -0.78 7.48
CA VAL A 129 -9.07 0.15 6.35
C VAL A 129 -10.38 0.91 6.22
N GLN A 130 -11.51 0.21 6.28
CA GLN A 130 -12.84 0.81 6.19
C GLN A 130 -13.09 1.79 7.35
N LYS A 131 -12.68 1.42 8.58
CA LYS A 131 -12.78 2.31 9.75
C LYS A 131 -12.02 3.62 9.52
N ALA A 132 -10.75 3.54 9.05
CA ALA A 132 -9.94 4.72 8.80
C ALA A 132 -10.55 5.63 7.71
N CYS A 133 -11.08 5.03 6.64
CA CYS A 133 -11.78 5.76 5.59
C CYS A 133 -13.06 6.42 6.12
N TRP A 134 -13.87 5.69 6.87
CA TRP A 134 -15.11 6.22 7.46
C TRP A 134 -14.82 7.39 8.40
N MET A 135 -13.83 7.29 9.29
CA MET A 135 -13.46 8.37 10.19
C MET A 135 -13.03 9.64 9.42
N ARG A 136 -12.26 9.46 8.33
CA ARG A 136 -11.89 10.55 7.44
C ARG A 136 -13.13 11.22 6.82
N ASP A 137 -14.07 10.43 6.31
CA ASP A 137 -15.27 10.93 5.65
C ASP A 137 -16.20 11.67 6.63
N GLN A 138 -16.15 11.31 7.93
CA GLN A 138 -16.83 12.01 9.01
C GLN A 138 -16.08 13.25 9.51
N GLY A 139 -14.92 13.58 8.95
CA GLY A 139 -14.09 14.70 9.40
C GLY A 139 -13.47 14.51 10.79
N MET A 140 -13.40 13.27 11.28
CA MET A 140 -12.78 12.92 12.56
C MET A 140 -11.25 12.88 12.42
N GLU A 141 -10.55 13.00 13.55
CA GLU A 141 -9.12 12.71 13.57
C GLU A 141 -8.91 11.19 13.39
N PHE A 142 -8.05 10.81 12.41
CA PHE A 142 -7.87 9.43 12.00
C PHE A 142 -6.40 9.02 11.73
N SER A 143 -5.45 9.88 12.07
CA SER A 143 -4.01 9.64 11.78
C SER A 143 -3.53 8.31 12.37
N LYS A 144 -3.94 7.98 13.59
CA LYS A 144 -3.64 6.72 14.26
C LYS A 144 -4.25 5.53 13.51
N GLU A 145 -5.54 5.60 13.18
CA GLU A 145 -6.25 4.54 12.47
C GLU A 145 -5.71 4.34 11.05
N ALA A 146 -5.34 5.42 10.36
CA ALA A 146 -4.68 5.36 9.07
C ALA A 146 -3.33 4.60 9.14
N ALA A 147 -2.52 4.89 10.16
CA ALA A 147 -1.25 4.22 10.38
C ALA A 147 -1.45 2.72 10.72
N MET A 148 -2.39 2.40 11.60
CA MET A 148 -2.75 1.02 11.96
C MET A 148 -3.25 0.24 10.76
N ALA A 149 -4.16 0.81 9.96
CA ALA A 149 -4.74 0.18 8.78
C ALA A 149 -3.66 -0.18 7.76
N LYS A 150 -2.76 0.76 7.43
CA LYS A 150 -1.67 0.52 6.49
C LYS A 150 -0.70 -0.54 7.00
N CYS A 151 -0.27 -0.45 8.25
CA CYS A 151 0.69 -1.36 8.85
C CYS A 151 0.15 -2.80 8.86
N TYR A 152 -1.00 -2.99 9.49
CA TYR A 152 -1.61 -4.32 9.64
C TYR A 152 -1.99 -4.96 8.29
N ALA A 153 -2.58 -4.18 7.36
CA ALA A 153 -2.95 -4.72 6.05
C ALA A 153 -1.71 -5.17 5.24
N ALA A 154 -0.57 -4.46 5.35
CA ALA A 154 0.66 -4.85 4.68
C ALA A 154 1.23 -6.16 5.26
N ASP A 155 1.24 -6.32 6.58
CA ASP A 155 1.69 -7.53 7.25
C ASP A 155 0.79 -8.73 6.91
N VAL A 156 -0.53 -8.51 6.92
CA VAL A 156 -1.52 -9.52 6.51
C VAL A 156 -1.31 -9.96 5.06
N ALA A 157 -1.05 -9.01 4.14
CA ALA A 157 -0.82 -9.36 2.74
C ALA A 157 0.39 -10.30 2.59
N MET A 158 1.48 -10.04 3.30
CA MET A 158 2.66 -10.91 3.29
C MET A 158 2.36 -12.30 3.85
N GLN A 159 1.63 -12.39 4.95
CA GLN A 159 1.28 -13.67 5.57
C GLN A 159 0.34 -14.48 4.66
N VAL A 160 -0.74 -13.87 4.20
CA VAL A 160 -1.77 -14.54 3.40
C VAL A 160 -1.22 -15.01 2.05
N THR A 161 -0.37 -14.22 1.38
CA THR A 161 0.25 -14.66 0.12
C THR A 161 1.23 -15.82 0.34
N THR A 162 1.98 -15.82 1.44
CA THR A 162 2.87 -16.93 1.82
C THR A 162 2.06 -18.19 2.12
N ASP A 163 0.99 -18.07 2.91
CA ASP A 163 0.11 -19.19 3.25
C ASP A 163 -0.60 -19.75 2.00
N ALA A 164 -0.98 -18.89 1.04
CA ALA A 164 -1.54 -19.32 -0.24
C ALA A 164 -0.57 -20.19 -1.03
N VAL A 165 0.70 -19.80 -1.12
CA VAL A 165 1.76 -20.63 -1.74
C VAL A 165 1.89 -21.97 -1.01
N GLN A 166 1.83 -21.96 0.32
CA GLN A 166 1.90 -23.18 1.13
C GLN A 166 0.71 -24.12 0.86
N VAL A 167 -0.52 -23.60 0.76
CA VAL A 167 -1.72 -24.39 0.40
C VAL A 167 -1.58 -25.04 -0.96
N MET A 168 -0.99 -24.34 -1.94
CA MET A 168 -0.76 -24.87 -3.29
C MET A 168 0.41 -25.87 -3.37
N GLY A 169 1.30 -25.89 -2.37
CA GLY A 169 2.48 -26.75 -2.33
C GLY A 169 3.42 -26.46 -3.50
N GLY A 170 3.92 -27.50 -4.17
CA GLY A 170 4.86 -27.35 -5.28
C GLY A 170 4.35 -26.50 -6.45
N TYR A 171 3.05 -26.49 -6.70
CA TYR A 171 2.45 -25.67 -7.75
C TYR A 171 2.46 -24.17 -7.43
N GLY A 172 2.36 -23.78 -6.15
CA GLY A 172 2.49 -22.38 -5.73
C GLY A 172 3.86 -21.76 -5.99
N TYR A 173 4.86 -22.58 -6.25
CA TYR A 173 6.22 -22.15 -6.60
C TYR A 173 6.42 -21.95 -8.11
N THR A 174 5.48 -22.40 -8.95
CA THR A 174 5.57 -22.27 -10.42
C THR A 174 5.02 -20.93 -10.88
N LYS A 175 5.32 -20.54 -12.14
CA LYS A 175 4.85 -19.27 -12.72
C LYS A 175 3.39 -19.29 -13.18
N GLU A 176 2.72 -20.41 -13.03
CA GLU A 176 1.31 -20.59 -13.40
C GLU A 176 0.35 -20.03 -12.33
N TYR A 177 0.88 -19.79 -11.12
CA TYR A 177 0.17 -19.23 -9.95
C TYR A 177 0.82 -17.98 -9.40
#